data_683b85f5b9b30f54aa35a92b3f7423cb
#
_entry.id   683b85f5b9b30f54aa35a92b3f7423cb
#
_cell.length_a   1.000
_cell.length_b   1.000
_cell.length_c   1.000
_cell.angle_alpha   90.00
_cell.angle_beta   90.00
_cell.angle_gamma   90.00
#
_symmetry.space_group_name_H-M   'P 1'
#
loop_
_entity.id
_entity.type
_entity.pdbx_description
1 polymer ?
#
loop_
_entity_poly.entity_id
_entity_poly.type
_entity_poly.pdbx_seq_one_letter_code
_entity_poly.pdbx_strand_id
1 'polypeptide(L)'
;MQAKIFLFAFLLLVSAVLVHGAGDPRCQESPLPGCRGDSDSTYKWTYDNRDGECNRGSYCTDNPPSTTNQFENENECRTTCE
;
A
#
# COMPACT_ATOMS: atom_id res chain seq x y z
N MET A 1 -29.71 -26.02 9.08
CA MET A 1 -28.80 -26.18 7.94
C MET A 1 -28.52 -24.89 7.21
N GLN A 2 -29.53 -24.05 6.93
CA GLN A 2 -29.32 -22.78 6.24
C GLN A 2 -28.48 -21.79 7.05
N ALA A 3 -28.60 -21.80 8.37
CA ALA A 3 -27.83 -20.90 9.24
C ALA A 3 -26.31 -21.12 9.14
N LYS A 4 -25.90 -22.38 8.93
CA LYS A 4 -24.48 -22.70 8.78
C LYS A 4 -23.90 -22.17 7.46
N ILE A 5 -24.71 -22.19 6.42
CA ILE A 5 -24.28 -21.68 5.11
C ILE A 5 -24.12 -20.17 5.14
N PHE A 6 -25.05 -19.46 5.77
CA PHE A 6 -24.95 -18.01 5.91
C PHE A 6 -23.76 -17.59 6.76
N LEU A 7 -23.49 -18.29 7.85
CA LEU A 7 -22.35 -17.98 8.71
C LEU A 7 -21.04 -18.18 7.97
N PHE A 8 -20.93 -19.22 7.17
CA PHE A 8 -19.75 -19.55 6.41
C PHE A 8 -19.48 -18.47 5.33
N ALA A 9 -20.51 -18.05 4.61
CA ALA A 9 -20.41 -17.00 3.62
C ALA A 9 -19.99 -15.67 4.24
N PHE A 10 -20.52 -15.36 5.41
CA PHE A 10 -20.15 -14.13 6.15
C PHE A 10 -18.67 -14.14 6.54
N LEU A 11 -18.17 -15.27 7.04
CA LEU A 11 -16.75 -15.41 7.41
C LEU A 11 -15.83 -15.26 6.21
N LEU A 12 -16.21 -15.78 5.05
CA LEU A 12 -15.41 -15.63 3.83
C LEU A 12 -15.35 -14.18 3.39
N LEU A 13 -16.44 -13.44 3.47
CA LEU A 13 -16.48 -12.01 3.13
C LEU A 13 -15.59 -11.19 4.06
N VAL A 14 -15.64 -11.45 5.36
CA VAL A 14 -14.81 -10.76 6.33
C VAL A 14 -13.33 -11.05 6.09
N SER A 15 -12.98 -12.29 5.79
CA SER A 15 -11.60 -12.68 5.48
C SER A 15 -11.08 -11.97 4.23
N ALA A 16 -11.91 -11.86 3.19
CA ALA A 16 -11.53 -11.17 1.96
C ALA A 16 -11.25 -9.67 2.21
N VAL A 17 -12.07 -9.03 3.04
CA VAL A 17 -11.88 -7.62 3.38
C VAL A 17 -10.57 -7.42 4.16
N LEU A 18 -10.26 -8.29 5.12
CA LEU A 18 -9.04 -8.20 5.91
C LEU A 18 -7.79 -8.39 5.04
N VAL A 19 -7.84 -9.29 4.06
CA VAL A 19 -6.72 -9.51 3.15
C VAL A 19 -6.53 -8.32 2.21
N HIS A 20 -7.62 -7.62 1.87
CA HIS A 20 -7.58 -6.56 0.86
C HIS A 20 -6.98 -5.25 1.37
N GLY A 21 -7.00 -4.96 2.66
CA GLY A 21 -6.50 -3.70 3.20
C GLY A 21 -5.04 -3.78 3.64
N ALA A 22 -4.80 -4.38 4.80
CA ALA A 22 -3.50 -4.39 5.44
C ALA A 22 -2.59 -5.55 5.03
N GLY A 23 -3.07 -6.48 4.20
CA GLY A 23 -2.36 -7.71 3.89
C GLY A 23 -1.45 -7.67 2.68
N ASP A 24 -1.46 -6.60 1.89
CA ASP A 24 -0.60 -6.53 0.71
C ASP A 24 0.86 -6.35 1.15
N PRO A 25 1.79 -7.22 0.67
CA PRO A 25 3.20 -7.13 1.06
C PRO A 25 3.85 -5.78 0.74
N ARG A 26 3.43 -5.11 -0.31
CA ARG A 26 3.98 -3.79 -0.67
C ARG A 26 3.73 -2.76 0.42
N CYS A 27 2.60 -2.86 1.11
CA CYS A 27 2.24 -1.93 2.17
C CYS A 27 3.10 -2.10 3.43
N GLN A 28 3.78 -3.24 3.55
CA GLN A 28 4.66 -3.53 4.68
C GLN A 28 6.12 -3.17 4.40
N GLU A 29 6.47 -2.88 3.16
CA GLU A 29 7.82 -2.46 2.82
C GLU A 29 8.05 -1.01 3.21
N SER A 30 9.31 -0.60 3.27
CA SER A 30 9.68 0.77 3.59
C SER A 30 9.06 1.75 2.59
N PRO A 31 8.54 2.90 3.05
CA PRO A 31 8.07 3.92 2.14
C PRO A 31 9.24 4.55 1.37
N LEU A 32 8.91 5.39 0.39
CA LEU A 32 9.95 6.03 -0.45
C LEU A 32 10.87 6.91 0.40
N PRO A 33 12.19 6.85 0.12
CA PRO A 33 13.19 7.50 0.99
C PRO A 33 13.34 9.01 0.78
N GLY A 34 12.80 9.56 -0.33
CA GLY A 34 13.06 10.93 -0.71
C GLY A 34 14.37 11.06 -1.49
N CYS A 35 14.61 12.24 -2.01
CA CYS A 35 15.87 12.54 -2.71
C CYS A 35 16.46 13.82 -2.17
N ARG A 36 17.74 13.79 -1.80
CA ARG A 36 18.48 14.94 -1.29
C ARG A 36 19.49 15.42 -2.32
N GLY A 37 19.75 16.74 -2.33
CA GLY A 37 20.75 17.35 -3.18
C GLY A 37 20.15 17.87 -4.48
N ASP A 38 21.00 18.02 -5.48
CA ASP A 38 20.65 18.63 -6.76
C ASP A 38 20.20 17.63 -7.81
N SER A 39 20.02 16.37 -7.41
CA SER A 39 19.57 15.31 -8.31
C SER A 39 18.08 15.42 -8.61
N ASP A 40 17.70 14.98 -9.80
CA ASP A 40 16.30 14.92 -10.19
C ASP A 40 15.53 13.92 -9.31
N SER A 41 14.32 14.30 -8.95
CA SER A 41 13.44 13.46 -8.14
C SER A 41 12.32 12.89 -8.98
N THR A 42 11.99 11.63 -8.72
CA THR A 42 10.79 10.99 -9.27
C THR A 42 9.77 10.88 -8.15
N TYR A 43 8.52 11.30 -8.42
CA TYR A 43 7.45 11.33 -7.42
C TYR A 43 6.49 10.19 -7.66
N LYS A 44 6.13 9.51 -6.58
CA LYS A 44 5.14 8.42 -6.57
C LYS A 44 4.36 8.50 -5.28
N TRP A 45 3.29 7.73 -5.19
CA TRP A 45 2.56 7.59 -3.94
C TRP A 45 3.13 6.41 -3.17
N THR A 46 3.18 6.53 -1.84
CA THR A 46 3.74 5.51 -0.97
C THR A 46 2.90 5.42 0.30
N TYR A 47 2.80 4.22 0.86
CA TYR A 47 2.03 3.99 2.08
C TYR A 47 2.97 3.91 3.28
N ASP A 48 2.68 4.71 4.32
CA ASP A 48 3.44 4.65 5.58
C ASP A 48 2.58 3.95 6.63
N ASN A 49 3.00 2.76 7.04
CA ASN A 49 2.27 1.97 8.02
C ASN A 49 2.35 2.53 9.44
N ARG A 50 3.22 3.49 9.69
CA ARG A 50 3.32 4.15 11.01
C ARG A 50 2.16 5.10 11.25
N ASP A 51 1.69 5.79 10.22
CA ASP A 51 0.53 6.67 10.31
C ASP A 51 -0.71 6.13 9.60
N GLY A 52 -0.56 5.02 8.86
CA GLY A 52 -1.68 4.40 8.17
C GLY A 52 -2.21 5.17 6.99
N GLU A 53 -1.39 6.00 6.37
CA GLU A 53 -1.82 6.90 5.30
C GLU A 53 -0.95 6.78 4.05
N CYS A 54 -1.59 6.99 2.90
CA CYS A 54 -0.90 7.17 1.63
C CYS A 54 -0.45 8.62 1.49
N ASN A 55 0.83 8.80 1.18
CA ASN A 55 1.42 10.12 1.02
C ASN A 55 2.21 10.18 -0.27
N ARG A 56 2.40 11.37 -0.78
CA ARG A 56 3.27 11.58 -1.93
C ARG A 56 4.73 11.48 -1.47
N GLY A 57 5.46 10.58 -2.11
CA GLY A 57 6.88 10.37 -1.81
C GLY A 57 7.74 10.64 -3.03
N SER A 58 9.03 10.48 -2.88
CA SER A 58 9.97 10.67 -3.97
C SER A 58 11.21 9.80 -3.79
N TYR A 59 11.98 9.67 -4.86
CA TYR A 59 13.31 9.07 -4.83
C TYR A 59 14.16 9.73 -5.91
N CYS A 60 15.47 9.62 -5.77
CA CYS A 60 16.38 10.14 -6.78
C CYS A 60 16.25 9.31 -8.05
N THR A 61 15.99 9.96 -9.18
CA THR A 61 15.71 9.30 -10.46
C THR A 61 16.83 8.35 -10.89
N ASP A 62 18.09 8.72 -10.65
CA ASP A 62 19.26 7.90 -11.01
C ASP A 62 19.56 6.80 -9.99
N ASN A 63 18.82 6.74 -8.88
CA ASN A 63 19.04 5.75 -7.84
C ASN A 63 17.71 5.23 -7.30
N PRO A 64 16.97 4.46 -8.12
CA PRO A 64 15.66 3.94 -7.71
C PRO A 64 15.79 3.02 -6.50
N PRO A 65 14.88 3.13 -5.51
CA PRO A 65 14.91 2.27 -4.34
C PRO A 65 14.43 0.86 -4.68
N SER A 66 14.79 -0.11 -3.82
CA SER A 66 14.35 -1.49 -4.00
C SER A 66 12.92 -1.74 -3.52
N THR A 67 12.33 -0.81 -2.78
CA THR A 67 10.98 -0.99 -2.25
C THR A 67 9.94 -1.02 -3.37
N THR A 68 8.97 -1.92 -3.26
CA THR A 68 7.82 -1.99 -4.16
C THR A 68 6.63 -1.18 -3.64
N ASN A 69 6.80 -0.48 -2.51
CA ASN A 69 5.77 0.38 -1.91
C ASN A 69 5.70 1.70 -2.70
N GLN A 70 5.29 1.61 -3.95
CA GLN A 70 5.19 2.71 -4.90
C GLN A 70 3.94 2.53 -5.74
N PHE A 71 3.18 3.61 -5.88
CA PHE A 71 1.92 3.61 -6.63
C PHE A 71 1.87 4.82 -7.54
N GLU A 72 1.26 4.66 -8.70
CA GLU A 72 1.18 5.72 -9.70
C GLU A 72 0.29 6.88 -9.27
N ASN A 73 -0.74 6.60 -8.46
CA ASN A 73 -1.67 7.61 -7.99
C ASN A 73 -2.19 7.28 -6.60
N GLU A 74 -2.83 8.26 -5.98
CA GLU A 74 -3.36 8.15 -4.62
C GLU A 74 -4.42 7.05 -4.51
N ASN A 75 -5.29 6.96 -5.51
CA ASN A 75 -6.38 5.98 -5.49
C ASN A 75 -5.84 4.54 -5.49
N GLU A 76 -4.82 4.28 -6.29
CA GLU A 76 -4.17 2.96 -6.32
C GLU A 76 -3.55 2.63 -4.96
N CYS A 77 -2.86 3.58 -4.35
CA CYS A 77 -2.26 3.40 -3.04
C CYS A 77 -3.32 3.12 -1.98
N ARG A 78 -4.38 3.91 -1.95
CA ARG A 78 -5.46 3.74 -0.97
C ARG A 78 -6.21 2.42 -1.16
N THR A 79 -6.51 2.08 -2.40
CA THR A 79 -7.21 0.83 -2.69
C THR A 79 -6.39 -0.38 -2.27
N THR A 80 -5.07 -0.30 -2.40
CA THR A 80 -4.17 -1.40 -2.08
C THR A 80 -3.84 -1.48 -0.59
N CYS A 81 -3.64 -0.35 0.08
CA CYS A 81 -3.07 -0.31 1.43
C CYS A 81 -4.00 0.24 2.53
N GLU A 82 -5.03 0.99 2.17
CA GLU A 82 -5.95 1.55 3.18
C GLU A 82 -7.34 0.86 3.30
#